data_c70a8d697776dae5701f0860a1302073
#
_entry.id   c70a8d697776dae5701f0860a1302073
#
_cell.length_a   1.000
_cell.length_b   1.000
_cell.length_c   1.000
_cell.angle_alpha   90.00
_cell.angle_beta   90.00
_cell.angle_gamma   90.00
#
_symmetry.space_group_name_H-M   'P 1'
#
loop_
_entity.id
_entity.type
_entity.pdbx_description
1 polymer ?
#
loop_
_entity_poly.entity_id
_entity_poly.type
_entity_poly.pdbx_seq_one_letter_code
_entity_poly.pdbx_strand_id
1 'polypeptide(L)' 'MQRVWKTITGFYHVCARGMAGRQIFESDEDRWEFLELMCECCRDAQVTIVAWCLMSDYVDLVLLDYEDKMSTAMQRLLL' A
#
# COMPACT_ATOMS: atom_id res chain seq x y z
N MET A 1 -9.70 -5.67 5.21
CA MET A 1 -9.20 -6.92 4.60
C MET A 1 -8.11 -6.60 3.59
N GLN A 2 -7.03 -7.33 3.63
CA GLN A 2 -5.85 -7.09 2.81
C GLN A 2 -5.59 -8.28 1.90
N ARG A 3 -5.28 -8.02 0.63
CA ARG A 3 -4.92 -9.06 -0.33
C ARG A 3 -3.65 -8.65 -1.07
N VAL A 4 -2.81 -9.64 -1.35
CA VAL A 4 -1.54 -9.43 -2.05
C VAL A 4 -1.39 -10.48 -3.14
N TRP A 5 -1.08 -10.03 -4.35
CA TRP A 5 -0.74 -10.89 -5.47
C TRP A 5 0.70 -10.59 -5.89
N LYS A 6 1.49 -11.63 -6.04
CA LYS A 6 2.88 -11.53 -6.46
C LYS A 6 3.04 -12.13 -7.85
N THR A 7 3.78 -11.44 -8.71
CA THR A 7 4.21 -11.99 -10.00
C THR A 7 5.61 -12.58 -9.88
N ILE A 8 6.01 -13.39 -10.87
CA ILE A 8 7.36 -13.97 -10.90
C ILE A 8 8.43 -12.91 -11.21
N THR A 9 8.04 -11.71 -11.65
CA THR A 9 8.95 -10.63 -12.00
C THR A 9 9.20 -9.64 -10.86
N GLY A 10 8.74 -9.94 -9.65
CA GLY A 10 8.94 -9.09 -8.48
C GLY A 10 7.89 -8.01 -8.27
N PHE A 11 6.84 -7.96 -9.09
CA PHE A 11 5.74 -7.05 -8.88
C PHE A 11 4.76 -7.62 -7.87
N TYR A 12 4.22 -6.74 -7.03
CA TYR A 12 3.18 -7.07 -6.07
C TYR A 12 1.99 -6.15 -6.29
N HIS A 13 0.79 -6.71 -6.28
CA HIS A 13 -0.43 -5.92 -6.20
C HIS A 13 -1.01 -6.10 -4.80
N VAL A 14 -1.08 -5.02 -4.03
CA VAL A 14 -1.62 -5.01 -2.69
C VAL A 14 -2.95 -4.28 -2.69
N CYS A 15 -3.98 -4.92 -2.15
CA CYS A 15 -5.30 -4.33 -2.02
C CYS A 15 -5.73 -4.40 -0.56
N ALA A 16 -6.15 -3.28 0.00
CA ALA A 16 -6.65 -3.21 1.38
C ALA A 16 -7.99 -2.48 1.39
N ARG A 17 -8.94 -3.02 2.12
CA ARG A 17 -10.28 -2.44 2.26
C ARG A 17 -10.57 -2.12 3.72
N GLY A 18 -11.39 -1.09 3.93
CA GLY A 18 -11.92 -0.76 5.24
C GLY A 18 -12.77 -1.90 5.78
N MET A 19 -12.69 -2.16 7.08
CA MET A 19 -13.49 -3.20 7.73
C MET A 19 -14.98 -2.87 7.64
N ALA A 20 -15.79 -3.83 7.26
CA ALA A 20 -17.25 -3.71 7.16
C ALA A 20 -17.68 -2.55 6.25
N GLY A 21 -16.92 -2.28 5.18
CA GLY A 21 -17.24 -1.22 4.23
C GLY A 21 -16.99 0.19 4.76
N ARG A 22 -16.24 0.34 5.85
CA ARG A 22 -15.94 1.67 6.42
C ARG A 22 -15.01 2.45 5.52
N GLN A 23 -15.16 3.76 5.54
CA GLN A 23 -14.24 4.66 4.87
C GLN A 23 -12.85 4.60 5.52
N ILE A 24 -11.83 4.55 4.69
CA ILE A 24 -10.43 4.64 5.13
C ILE A 24 -10.00 6.12 5.13
N PHE A 25 -10.43 6.86 4.10
CA PHE A 25 -10.10 8.27 3.94
C PHE A 25 -11.37 9.10 3.95
N GLU A 26 -11.40 10.14 4.77
CA GLU A 26 -12.53 11.07 4.85
C GLU A 26 -12.27 12.35 4.04
N SER A 27 -11.02 12.62 3.70
CA SER A 27 -10.62 13.84 3.01
C SER A 27 -9.37 13.61 2.16
N ASP A 28 -9.04 14.59 1.33
CA ASP A 28 -7.78 14.57 0.57
C ASP A 28 -6.58 14.73 1.49
N GLU A 29 -6.73 15.41 2.62
CA GLU A 29 -5.65 15.51 3.61
C GLU A 29 -5.28 14.12 4.14
N ASP A 30 -6.26 13.27 4.41
CA ASP A 30 -6.02 11.90 4.85
C ASP A 30 -5.25 11.11 3.79
N ARG A 31 -5.59 11.32 2.52
CA ARG A 31 -4.90 10.68 1.40
C ARG A 31 -3.46 11.14 1.30
N TRP A 32 -3.21 12.44 1.47
CA TRP A 32 -1.85 12.97 1.44
C TRP A 32 -0.99 12.41 2.57
N GLU A 33 -1.54 12.33 3.78
CA GLU A 33 -0.84 11.73 4.91
C GLU A 33 -0.49 10.28 4.64
N PHE A 34 -1.42 9.53 4.05
CA PHE A 34 -1.17 8.14 3.68
C PHE A 34 -0.05 8.02 2.64
N LEU A 35 -0.07 8.88 1.61
CA LEU A 35 0.96 8.89 0.57
C LEU A 35 2.34 9.18 1.16
N GLU A 36 2.45 10.14 2.07
CA GLU A 36 3.70 10.46 2.73
C GLU A 36 4.22 9.25 3.52
N LEU A 37 3.36 8.60 4.28
CA LEU A 37 3.72 7.41 5.06
C LEU A 37 4.10 6.25 4.13
N MET A 38 3.36 6.06 3.05
CA MET A 38 3.66 5.03 2.06
C MET A 38 5.04 5.23 1.44
N CYS A 39 5.37 6.45 1.05
CA CYS A 39 6.68 6.78 0.50
C CYS A 39 7.80 6.51 1.51
N GLU A 40 7.59 6.89 2.76
CA GLU A 40 8.56 6.66 3.84
C GLU A 40 8.78 5.16 4.08
N CYS A 41 7.71 4.40 4.25
CA CYS A 41 7.79 2.96 4.52
C CYS A 41 8.44 2.20 3.37
N CYS A 42 8.08 2.53 2.14
CA CYS A 42 8.63 1.86 0.96
C CYS A 42 10.08 2.25 0.72
N ARG A 43 10.45 3.51 0.96
CA ARG A 43 11.82 3.96 0.85
C ARG A 43 12.71 3.22 1.85
N ASP A 44 12.27 3.14 3.10
CA ASP A 44 13.05 2.47 4.16
C ASP A 44 13.22 0.98 3.88
N ALA A 45 12.22 0.36 3.28
CA ALA A 45 12.28 -1.05 2.90
C ALA A 45 12.92 -1.28 1.52
N GLN A 46 13.28 -0.22 0.81
CA GLN A 46 13.82 -0.28 -0.55
C GLN A 46 12.85 -0.93 -1.54
N VAL A 47 11.58 -0.64 -1.40
CA VAL A 47 10.51 -1.10 -2.28
C VAL A 47 10.13 0.05 -3.19
N THR A 48 10.00 -0.22 -4.49
CA THR A 48 9.62 0.79 -5.48
C THR A 48 8.10 0.83 -5.63
N ILE A 49 7.53 2.03 -5.50
CA ILE A 49 6.11 2.25 -5.77
C ILE A 49 5.94 2.49 -7.26
N VAL A 50 5.14 1.65 -7.91
CA VAL A 50 4.88 1.76 -9.36
C VAL A 50 3.60 2.53 -9.63
N ALA A 51 2.54 2.24 -8.88
CA ALA A 51 1.24 2.87 -9.05
C ALA A 51 0.43 2.76 -7.77
N TRP A 52 -0.57 3.61 -7.63
CA TRP A 52 -1.49 3.55 -6.49
C TRP A 52 -2.85 4.08 -6.87
N CYS A 53 -3.85 3.67 -6.09
CA CYS A 53 -5.19 4.22 -6.16
C CYS A 53 -5.76 4.28 -4.75
N LEU A 54 -6.14 5.47 -4.31
CA LEU A 54 -6.67 5.71 -2.96
C LEU A 54 -8.14 6.10 -3.08
N MET A 55 -9.01 5.12 -2.93
CA MET A 55 -10.44 5.35 -2.89
C MET A 55 -10.91 5.51 -1.44
N SER A 56 -12.15 5.96 -1.25
CA SER A 56 -12.64 6.24 0.11
C SER A 56 -12.61 5.02 1.01
N ASP A 57 -12.84 3.84 0.47
CA ASP A 57 -13.00 2.60 1.24
C ASP A 57 -11.96 1.53 0.90
N TYR A 58 -11.06 1.79 -0.03
CA TYR A 58 -10.01 0.83 -0.36
C TYR A 58 -8.76 1.51 -0.93
N VAL A 59 -7.67 0.77 -0.88
CA VAL A 59 -6.36 1.17 -1.41
C VAL A 59 -5.85 0.06 -2.31
N ASP A 60 -5.38 0.44 -3.49
CA ASP A 60 -4.65 -0.46 -4.39
C ASP A 60 -3.25 0.09 -4.60
N LEU A 61 -2.25 -0.76 -4.41
CA LEU A 61 -0.85 -0.41 -4.62
C LEU A 61 -0.20 -1.42 -5.55
N VAL A 62 0.62 -0.94 -6.47
CA VAL A 62 1.50 -1.81 -7.26
C VAL A 62 2.93 -1.47 -6.88
N LEU A 63 3.66 -2.46 -6.39
CA LEU A 63 5.00 -2.32 -5.87
C LEU A 63 5.95 -3.23 -6.64
N LEU A 64 7.20 -2.80 -6.75
CA LEU A 64 8.27 -3.62 -7.30
C LEU A 64 9.27 -3.90 -6.18
N ASP A 65 9.46 -5.18 -5.89
CA ASP A 65 10.26 -5.62 -4.75
C ASP A 65 10.98 -6.93 -5.10
N TYR A 66 12.24 -6.84 -5.48
CA TYR A 66 13.03 -8.00 -5.86
C TYR A 66 13.52 -8.83 -4.68
N GLU A 67 13.55 -8.24 -3.48
CA GLU A 67 14.14 -8.87 -2.30
C GLU A 67 13.13 -9.29 -1.23
N ASP A 68 11.84 -9.27 -1.58
CA ASP A 68 10.74 -9.66 -0.69
C ASP A 68 10.71 -8.88 0.62
N LYS A 69 10.98 -7.57 0.57
CA LYS A 69 10.94 -6.67 1.73
C LYS A 69 9.59 -5.99 1.92
N MET A 70 8.67 -6.24 1.01
CA MET A 70 7.36 -5.60 0.98
C MET A 70 6.55 -5.86 2.26
N SER A 71 6.68 -7.06 2.86
CA SER A 71 5.95 -7.40 4.08
C SER A 71 6.22 -6.41 5.21
N THR A 72 7.47 -6.04 5.42
CA THR A 72 7.85 -5.08 6.46
C THR A 72 7.26 -3.71 6.19
N ALA A 73 7.34 -3.23 4.94
CA ALA A 73 6.76 -1.96 4.55
C ALA A 73 5.24 -1.94 4.77
N MET A 74 4.57 -3.02 4.38
CA MET A 74 3.11 -3.10 4.50
C MET A 74 2.66 -3.24 5.95
N GLN A 75 3.43 -3.92 6.80
CA GLN A 75 3.15 -3.95 8.23
C GLN A 75 3.16 -2.55 8.84
N ARG A 76 4.16 -1.74 8.50
CA ARG A 76 4.26 -0.37 8.99
C ARG A 76 3.13 0.51 8.47
N LEU A 77 2.75 0.32 7.21
CA LEU A 77 1.80 1.18 6.54
C LEU A 77 0.35 0.85 6.89
N LEU A 78 0.01 -0.44 6.96
CA LEU A 78 -1.38 -0.89 7.01
C LEU A 78 -1.81 -1.43 8.39
N LEU A 79 -0.92 -1.48 9.34
CA LEU A 79 -1.26 -1.87 10.71
C LEU A 79 -1.33 -0.63 11.64
#